data_ed086a7e7c19942f90247d638bddbec9
#
_entry.id   ed086a7e7c19942f90247d638bddbec9
#
_cell.length_a   1.000
_cell.length_b   1.000
_cell.length_c   1.000
_cell.angle_alpha   90.00
_cell.angle_beta   90.00
_cell.angle_gamma   90.00
#
_symmetry.space_group_name_H-M   'P 1'
#
loop_
_entity.id
_entity.type
_entity.pdbx_description
1 polymer ?
#
loop_
_entity_poly.entity_id
_entity_poly.type
_entity_poly.pdbx_seq_one_letter_code
_entity_poly.pdbx_strand_id
1 'polypeptide(L)'
;MAQENTQVNAGVQGKIVQCIGAVVDVEFPRNQMPKVYDALKLEGSALTLEVQQQLGDGVVRTIALGSSDGLKRGLMVTNTGNPITVPVGKSTLGRIMDVLGNPIDERGPVDQALTASIHRKAPAYDELSPSQELLETGIKVIDLVCPFAKGGKVGLFGGAGVGKTVNMMELINNIAKAHSGLSVFAGVGERTREGNDFYHEMSDAGVVNQANLGESKVAMVYGQMNEPPGNRLRVALTGLTMAEAFRDEGRDVLFFVDNIYRYTLAGTEVSA
;
A
#
# COMPACT_ATOMS: atom_id res chain seq x y z
N MET A 1 25.39 -3.37 16.34
CA MET A 1 25.74 -1.95 16.59
C MET A 1 25.23 -1.15 15.43
N ALA A 2 24.20 -0.36 15.64
CA ALA A 2 23.76 0.87 14.99
C ALA A 2 22.25 1.08 15.25
N GLN A 3 21.90 1.24 16.52
CA GLN A 3 20.76 2.05 16.90
C GLN A 3 21.26 3.50 16.88
N GLU A 4 21.38 4.08 15.72
CA GLU A 4 21.76 5.48 15.60
C GLU A 4 20.58 6.32 15.16
N ASN A 5 20.14 7.17 16.10
CA ASN A 5 19.49 8.47 15.88
C ASN A 5 18.27 8.56 14.95
N THR A 6 17.24 7.82 15.24
CA THR A 6 15.95 7.95 14.51
C THR A 6 15.09 9.12 15.01
N GLN A 7 15.45 9.82 16.07
CA GLN A 7 14.64 10.89 16.68
C GLN A 7 15.16 12.32 16.53
N VAL A 8 16.26 12.54 15.82
CA VAL A 8 16.94 13.87 15.82
C VAL A 8 16.15 14.96 15.06
N ASN A 9 15.24 14.60 14.15
CA ASN A 9 14.53 15.58 13.33
C ASN A 9 12.99 15.53 13.44
N ALA A 10 12.44 14.80 14.38
CA ALA A 10 11.00 14.80 14.63
C ALA A 10 10.55 16.16 15.19
N GLY A 11 9.42 16.68 14.69
CA GLY A 11 8.87 17.98 15.13
C GLY A 11 9.51 19.20 14.47
N VAL A 12 10.53 19.01 13.61
CA VAL A 12 11.12 20.14 12.87
C VAL A 12 10.13 20.63 11.83
N GLN A 13 9.95 21.94 11.80
CA GLN A 13 9.07 22.61 10.85
C GLN A 13 9.81 23.04 9.59
N GLY A 14 9.17 22.80 8.45
CA GLY A 14 9.55 23.28 7.14
C GLY A 14 8.47 24.16 6.54
N LYS A 15 8.83 24.86 5.48
CA LYS A 15 7.94 25.79 4.76
C LYS A 15 7.82 25.40 3.30
N ILE A 16 6.61 25.31 2.77
CA ILE A 16 6.38 25.05 1.35
C ILE A 16 6.91 26.22 0.52
N VAL A 17 7.81 25.92 -0.42
CA VAL A 17 8.41 26.92 -1.32
C VAL A 17 7.89 26.79 -2.76
N GLN A 18 7.47 25.59 -3.17
CA GLN A 18 6.94 25.36 -4.50
C GLN A 18 5.92 24.22 -4.51
N CYS A 19 4.89 24.33 -5.36
CA CYS A 19 3.90 23.29 -5.62
C CYS A 19 3.78 23.10 -7.13
N ILE A 20 3.95 21.88 -7.61
CA ILE A 20 3.82 21.49 -9.03
C ILE A 20 2.93 20.23 -9.06
N GLY A 21 1.61 20.42 -9.13
CA GLY A 21 0.66 19.31 -9.02
C GLY A 21 0.82 18.54 -7.71
N ALA A 22 1.12 17.25 -7.78
CA ALA A 22 1.35 16.39 -6.63
C ALA A 22 2.77 16.49 -6.03
N VAL A 23 3.67 17.20 -6.71
CA VAL A 23 5.06 17.41 -6.24
C VAL A 23 5.15 18.72 -5.49
N VAL A 24 5.66 18.66 -4.28
CA VAL A 24 5.77 19.82 -3.38
C VAL A 24 7.20 19.93 -2.87
N ASP A 25 7.82 21.10 -3.08
CA ASP A 25 9.14 21.37 -2.56
C ASP A 25 9.02 22.15 -1.24
N VAL A 26 9.74 21.68 -0.23
CA VAL A 26 9.69 22.18 1.15
C VAL A 26 11.09 22.57 1.62
N GLU A 27 11.23 23.75 2.17
CA GLU A 27 12.47 24.25 2.76
C GLU A 27 12.52 23.96 4.26
N PHE A 28 13.65 23.39 4.70
CA PHE A 28 13.98 23.10 6.09
C PHE A 28 15.29 23.79 6.50
N PRO A 29 15.55 23.99 7.79
CA PRO A 29 16.87 24.39 8.27
C PRO A 29 17.94 23.41 7.81
N ARG A 30 19.06 23.90 7.27
CA ARG A 30 20.12 23.06 6.65
C ARG A 30 20.68 21.95 7.54
N ASN A 31 20.67 22.15 8.84
CA ASN A 31 21.17 21.19 9.83
C ASN A 31 20.09 20.24 10.38
N GLN A 32 18.84 20.36 9.91
CA GLN A 32 17.69 19.58 10.37
C GLN A 32 16.86 19.05 9.20
N MET A 33 17.53 18.62 8.16
CA MET A 33 16.90 18.06 6.95
C MET A 33 16.19 16.73 7.26
N PRO A 34 14.94 16.53 6.78
CA PRO A 34 14.29 15.24 6.83
C PRO A 34 15.04 14.21 5.98
N LYS A 35 14.94 12.95 6.37
CA LYS A 35 15.47 11.83 5.58
C LYS A 35 14.55 11.53 4.40
N VAL A 36 15.10 10.87 3.38
CA VAL A 36 14.29 10.33 2.29
C VAL A 36 13.30 9.32 2.88
N TYR A 37 12.05 9.40 2.42
CA TYR A 37 10.87 8.67 2.88
C TYR A 37 10.27 9.13 4.22
N ASP A 38 10.83 10.12 4.90
CA ASP A 38 10.15 10.70 6.05
C ASP A 38 8.78 11.27 5.65
N ALA A 39 7.79 11.05 6.50
CA ALA A 39 6.46 11.62 6.36
C ALA A 39 6.41 13.02 6.97
N LEU A 40 5.89 13.97 6.22
CA LEU A 40 5.66 15.34 6.67
C LEU A 40 4.16 15.59 6.79
N LYS A 41 3.71 16.21 7.86
CA LYS A 41 2.31 16.57 8.06
C LYS A 41 2.10 18.06 7.82
N LEU A 42 1.12 18.40 6.99
CA LEU A 42 0.73 19.79 6.76
C LEU A 42 -0.05 20.32 7.97
N GLU A 43 0.31 21.49 8.48
CA GLU A 43 -0.43 22.13 9.57
C GLU A 43 -1.84 22.52 9.14
N GLY A 44 -2.83 22.17 9.96
CA GLY A 44 -4.23 22.48 9.70
C GLY A 44 -4.91 21.63 8.62
N SER A 45 -4.25 20.57 8.15
CA SER A 45 -4.80 19.65 7.15
C SER A 45 -4.43 18.20 7.47
N ALA A 46 -5.24 17.25 6.98
CA ALA A 46 -4.91 15.83 7.04
C ALA A 46 -3.89 15.39 5.98
N LEU A 47 -3.43 16.30 5.11
CA LEU A 47 -2.52 15.98 4.03
C LEU A 47 -1.15 15.55 4.58
N THR A 48 -0.69 14.41 4.09
CA THR A 48 0.67 13.89 4.34
C THR A 48 1.50 14.03 3.08
N LEU A 49 2.73 14.51 3.22
CA LEU A 49 3.73 14.57 2.16
C LEU A 49 4.82 13.55 2.46
N GLU A 50 5.37 12.90 1.46
CA GLU A 50 6.49 11.97 1.60
C GLU A 50 7.73 12.52 0.92
N VAL A 51 8.84 12.57 1.65
CA VAL A 51 10.13 13.04 1.12
C VAL A 51 10.67 12.06 0.10
N GLN A 52 10.95 12.52 -1.13
CA GLN A 52 11.51 11.68 -2.19
C GLN A 52 12.99 11.97 -2.41
N GLN A 53 13.40 13.22 -2.34
CA GLN A 53 14.75 13.63 -2.67
C GLN A 53 15.13 14.90 -1.91
N GLN A 54 16.42 15.01 -1.57
CA GLN A 54 17.02 16.24 -1.11
C GLN A 54 17.62 16.97 -2.31
N LEU A 55 17.17 18.22 -2.56
CA LEU A 55 17.61 19.02 -3.72
C LEU A 55 18.85 19.85 -3.43
N GLY A 56 19.26 19.94 -2.18
CA GLY A 56 20.31 20.87 -1.71
C GLY A 56 19.73 22.15 -1.13
N ASP A 57 20.58 22.99 -0.56
CA ASP A 57 20.24 24.31 0.03
C ASP A 57 19.08 24.31 1.04
N GLY A 58 18.85 23.21 1.72
CA GLY A 58 17.76 23.08 2.69
C GLY A 58 16.41 22.71 2.08
N VAL A 59 16.35 22.41 0.78
CA VAL A 59 15.10 22.07 0.08
C VAL A 59 14.99 20.55 -0.13
N VAL A 60 13.82 20.02 0.17
CA VAL A 60 13.45 18.63 -0.13
C VAL A 60 12.26 18.60 -1.08
N ARG A 61 12.30 17.65 -2.00
CA ARG A 61 11.18 17.33 -2.90
C ARG A 61 10.32 16.25 -2.28
N THR A 62 9.02 16.49 -2.26
CA THR A 62 8.04 15.59 -1.66
C THR A 62 6.92 15.26 -2.63
N ILE A 63 6.23 14.15 -2.38
CA ILE A 63 4.99 13.76 -3.07
C ILE A 63 3.83 13.88 -2.10
N ALA A 64 2.74 14.50 -2.55
CA ALA A 64 1.51 14.60 -1.78
C ALA A 64 0.72 13.28 -1.83
N LEU A 65 0.35 12.79 -0.65
CA LEU A 65 -0.52 11.64 -0.44
C LEU A 65 -1.93 12.11 -0.07
N GLY A 66 -2.56 12.77 -1.01
CA GLY A 66 -3.87 13.40 -0.88
C GLY A 66 -4.00 14.56 -1.87
N SER A 67 -5.17 15.21 -1.90
CA SER A 67 -5.37 16.37 -2.77
C SER A 67 -4.41 17.49 -2.43
N SER A 68 -3.74 17.99 -3.45
CA SER A 68 -2.89 19.19 -3.37
C SER A 68 -3.67 20.49 -3.57
N ASP A 69 -5.00 20.43 -3.70
CA ASP A 69 -5.85 21.59 -3.90
C ASP A 69 -5.76 22.54 -2.70
N GLY A 70 -5.57 23.82 -2.99
CA GLY A 70 -5.44 24.83 -1.97
C GLY A 70 -4.06 24.95 -1.32
N LEU A 71 -3.08 24.13 -1.71
CA LEU A 71 -1.70 24.31 -1.26
C LEU A 71 -1.14 25.65 -1.74
N LYS A 72 -0.46 26.34 -0.84
CA LYS A 72 0.15 27.66 -1.10
C LYS A 72 1.57 27.67 -0.59
N ARG A 73 2.40 28.48 -1.23
CA ARG A 73 3.72 28.82 -0.68
C ARG A 73 3.56 29.43 0.72
N GLY A 74 4.44 29.08 1.60
CA GLY A 74 4.47 29.61 2.95
C GLY A 74 3.70 28.79 3.98
N LEU A 75 2.95 27.75 3.59
CA LEU A 75 2.35 26.81 4.55
C LEU A 75 3.42 26.03 5.27
N MET A 76 3.17 25.77 6.55
CA MET A 76 4.10 25.04 7.41
C MET A 76 3.80 23.56 7.38
N VAL A 77 4.87 22.77 7.36
CA VAL A 77 4.80 21.31 7.49
C VAL A 77 5.70 20.86 8.61
N THR A 78 5.31 19.81 9.31
CA THR A 78 6.07 19.24 10.43
C THR A 78 6.62 17.87 10.03
N ASN A 79 7.91 17.67 10.18
CA ASN A 79 8.55 16.37 10.00
C ASN A 79 8.15 15.42 11.13
N THR A 80 7.64 14.24 10.81
CA THR A 80 7.31 13.20 11.79
C THR A 80 8.55 12.45 12.29
N GLY A 81 9.68 12.54 11.58
CA GLY A 81 10.92 11.82 11.85
C GLY A 81 10.88 10.33 11.51
N ASN A 82 9.77 9.87 10.93
CA ASN A 82 9.57 8.47 10.54
C ASN A 82 8.95 8.38 9.15
N PRO A 83 9.19 7.29 8.42
CA PRO A 83 8.45 6.96 7.21
C PRO A 83 6.96 6.75 7.51
N ILE A 84 6.15 6.68 6.46
CA ILE A 84 4.74 6.34 6.57
C ILE A 84 4.61 4.95 7.19
N THR A 85 3.81 4.85 8.24
CA THR A 85 3.47 3.60 8.91
C THR A 85 1.99 3.30 8.74
N VAL A 86 1.66 2.03 8.53
CA VAL A 86 0.29 1.57 8.31
C VAL A 86 -0.04 0.43 9.27
N PRO A 87 -1.31 0.25 9.67
CA PRO A 87 -1.71 -0.86 10.51
C PRO A 87 -1.49 -2.19 9.78
N VAL A 88 -1.09 -3.21 10.52
CA VAL A 88 -0.84 -4.57 10.02
C VAL A 88 -1.45 -5.63 10.94
N GLY A 89 -1.51 -6.87 10.44
CA GLY A 89 -2.00 -8.01 11.20
C GLY A 89 -3.53 -8.17 11.14
N LYS A 90 -4.08 -8.93 12.08
CA LYS A 90 -5.48 -9.39 12.03
C LYS A 90 -6.52 -8.27 12.02
N SER A 91 -6.19 -7.09 12.55
CA SER A 91 -7.10 -5.93 12.57
C SER A 91 -7.42 -5.39 11.17
N THR A 92 -6.62 -5.74 10.15
CA THR A 92 -6.81 -5.32 8.77
C THR A 92 -7.70 -6.25 7.96
N LEU A 93 -7.98 -7.46 8.46
CA LEU A 93 -8.79 -8.46 7.75
C LEU A 93 -10.24 -8.01 7.59
N GLY A 94 -10.79 -8.21 6.39
CA GLY A 94 -12.15 -7.81 6.03
C GLY A 94 -12.35 -6.30 5.90
N ARG A 95 -11.28 -5.49 6.03
CA ARG A 95 -11.34 -4.03 5.99
C ARG A 95 -10.89 -3.50 4.64
N ILE A 96 -11.44 -2.35 4.28
CA ILE A 96 -10.98 -1.55 3.14
C ILE A 96 -10.28 -0.30 3.67
N MET A 97 -9.05 -0.09 3.23
CA MET A 97 -8.21 1.01 3.71
C MET A 97 -7.67 1.86 2.57
N ASP A 98 -7.31 3.09 2.88
CA ASP A 98 -6.60 3.99 1.99
C ASP A 98 -5.07 3.72 2.00
N VAL A 99 -4.32 4.52 1.27
CA VAL A 99 -2.85 4.45 1.18
C VAL A 99 -2.14 4.64 2.52
N LEU A 100 -2.74 5.38 3.44
CA LEU A 100 -2.21 5.65 4.79
C LEU A 100 -2.70 4.63 5.84
N GLY A 101 -3.48 3.62 5.42
CA GLY A 101 -4.05 2.62 6.31
C GLY A 101 -5.28 3.10 7.09
N ASN A 102 -5.89 4.22 6.70
CA ASN A 102 -7.15 4.64 7.29
C ASN A 102 -8.31 3.85 6.68
N PRO A 103 -9.29 3.41 7.49
CA PRO A 103 -10.45 2.69 6.97
C PRO A 103 -11.35 3.62 6.15
N ILE A 104 -11.82 3.12 5.00
CA ILE A 104 -12.76 3.82 4.10
C ILE A 104 -14.08 3.05 3.95
N ASP A 105 -14.29 2.02 4.75
CA ASP A 105 -15.43 1.09 4.74
C ASP A 105 -16.55 1.48 5.73
N GLU A 106 -16.46 2.65 6.36
CA GLU A 106 -17.42 3.18 7.34
C GLU A 106 -17.68 2.26 8.56
N ARG A 107 -16.79 1.29 8.81
CA ARG A 107 -16.90 0.31 9.92
C ARG A 107 -16.11 0.68 11.17
N GLY A 108 -15.83 1.96 11.34
CA GLY A 108 -15.06 2.48 12.48
C GLY A 108 -13.54 2.31 12.34
N PRO A 109 -12.78 2.78 13.32
CA PRO A 109 -11.32 2.78 13.28
C PRO A 109 -10.74 1.35 13.25
N VAL A 110 -9.60 1.20 12.58
CA VAL A 110 -8.77 -0.01 12.64
C VAL A 110 -7.85 0.11 13.85
N ASP A 111 -7.65 -0.99 14.58
CA ASP A 111 -6.67 -1.04 15.66
C ASP A 111 -5.26 -0.81 15.11
N GLN A 112 -4.58 0.17 15.67
CA GLN A 112 -3.21 0.57 15.30
C GLN A 112 -2.16 0.10 16.32
N ALA A 113 -2.47 -0.91 17.13
CA ALA A 113 -1.51 -1.46 18.10
C ALA A 113 -0.27 -2.05 17.40
N LEU A 114 -0.45 -2.59 16.20
CA LEU A 114 0.63 -3.08 15.35
C LEU A 114 0.69 -2.24 14.07
N THR A 115 1.81 -1.56 13.87
CA THR A 115 2.07 -0.77 12.65
C THR A 115 3.41 -1.14 12.05
N ALA A 116 3.53 -1.04 10.73
CA ALA A 116 4.79 -1.26 10.02
C ALA A 116 5.02 -0.16 8.97
N SER A 117 6.29 0.13 8.70
CA SER A 117 6.66 1.09 7.65
C SER A 117 6.42 0.49 6.27
N ILE A 118 5.90 1.30 5.34
CA ILE A 118 5.74 0.90 3.93
C ILE A 118 7.09 0.80 3.19
N HIS A 119 8.15 1.39 3.73
CA HIS A 119 9.51 1.33 3.20
C HIS A 119 10.34 0.32 3.98
N ARG A 120 9.99 -0.94 3.85
CA ARG A 120 10.70 -2.05 4.46
C ARG A 120 11.80 -2.57 3.51
N LYS A 121 12.93 -3.01 4.08
CA LYS A 121 13.97 -3.69 3.29
C LYS A 121 13.47 -5.06 2.85
N ALA A 122 13.82 -5.44 1.62
CA ALA A 122 13.59 -6.80 1.14
C ALA A 122 14.36 -7.82 2.03
N PRO A 123 13.85 -9.07 2.13
CA PRO A 123 14.59 -10.14 2.79
C PRO A 123 16.00 -10.32 2.21
N ALA A 124 16.96 -10.67 3.05
CA ALA A 124 18.31 -10.98 2.60
C ALA A 124 18.35 -12.27 1.78
N TYR A 125 19.38 -12.44 0.95
CA TYR A 125 19.46 -13.58 0.05
C TYR A 125 19.50 -14.93 0.78
N ASP A 126 20.11 -14.97 1.94
CA ASP A 126 20.21 -16.13 2.82
C ASP A 126 18.91 -16.51 3.54
N GLU A 127 17.96 -15.56 3.60
CA GLU A 127 16.61 -15.78 4.15
C GLU A 127 15.64 -16.37 3.11
N LEU A 128 16.03 -16.39 1.83
CA LEU A 128 15.17 -16.91 0.76
C LEU A 128 15.15 -18.44 0.76
N SER A 129 13.95 -19.02 0.73
CA SER A 129 13.79 -20.47 0.56
C SER A 129 14.10 -20.89 -0.89
N PRO A 130 15.01 -21.85 -1.12
CA PRO A 130 15.27 -22.38 -2.45
C PRO A 130 14.20 -23.39 -2.93
N SER A 131 13.20 -23.69 -2.11
CA SER A 131 12.15 -24.67 -2.42
C SER A 131 11.26 -24.19 -3.57
N GLN A 132 11.06 -25.07 -4.57
CA GLN A 132 10.13 -24.85 -5.68
C GLN A 132 8.88 -25.70 -5.48
N GLU A 133 8.07 -25.35 -4.50
CA GLU A 133 6.78 -25.99 -4.31
C GLU A 133 5.73 -25.36 -5.24
N LEU A 134 4.85 -26.21 -5.78
CA LEU A 134 3.72 -25.74 -6.57
C LEU A 134 2.58 -25.29 -5.66
N LEU A 135 1.91 -24.23 -6.06
CA LEU A 135 0.68 -23.76 -5.44
C LEU A 135 -0.50 -24.32 -6.24
N GLU A 136 -1.26 -25.23 -5.65
CA GLU A 136 -2.50 -25.73 -6.24
C GLU A 136 -3.58 -24.65 -6.12
N THR A 137 -3.96 -24.09 -7.27
CA THR A 137 -4.92 -22.98 -7.33
C THR A 137 -6.38 -23.46 -7.36
N GLY A 138 -6.62 -24.72 -7.69
CA GLY A 138 -7.93 -25.30 -7.93
C GLY A 138 -8.56 -24.90 -9.27
N ILE A 139 -7.87 -24.11 -10.08
CA ILE A 139 -8.28 -23.75 -11.44
C ILE A 139 -7.56 -24.68 -12.42
N LYS A 140 -8.27 -25.65 -12.99
CA LYS A 140 -7.70 -26.72 -13.79
C LYS A 140 -6.74 -26.26 -14.89
N VAL A 141 -7.09 -25.18 -15.60
CA VAL A 141 -6.26 -24.69 -16.69
C VAL A 141 -4.95 -24.08 -16.19
N ILE A 142 -4.97 -23.43 -15.05
CA ILE A 142 -3.78 -22.85 -14.42
C ILE A 142 -2.89 -24.00 -13.92
N ASP A 143 -3.44 -24.91 -13.12
CA ASP A 143 -2.68 -25.97 -12.48
C ASP A 143 -2.06 -26.94 -13.49
N LEU A 144 -2.73 -27.16 -14.64
CA LEU A 144 -2.25 -28.08 -15.68
C LEU A 144 -1.31 -27.43 -16.68
N VAL A 145 -1.58 -26.19 -17.12
CA VAL A 145 -0.87 -25.57 -18.25
C VAL A 145 0.17 -24.56 -17.82
N CYS A 146 -0.09 -23.82 -16.72
CA CYS A 146 0.77 -22.75 -16.23
C CYS A 146 0.78 -22.72 -14.69
N PRO A 147 1.26 -23.80 -14.03
CA PRO A 147 1.19 -23.93 -12.59
C PRO A 147 1.96 -22.81 -11.88
N PHE A 148 1.41 -22.36 -10.76
CA PHE A 148 2.03 -21.32 -9.94
C PHE A 148 3.03 -21.94 -8.97
N ALA A 149 4.20 -21.34 -8.85
CA ALA A 149 5.14 -21.68 -7.80
C ALA A 149 4.86 -20.85 -6.54
N LYS A 150 4.95 -21.45 -5.36
CA LYS A 150 4.94 -20.70 -4.09
C LYS A 150 6.09 -19.70 -4.07
N GLY A 151 5.82 -18.46 -3.66
CA GLY A 151 6.77 -17.36 -3.73
C GLY A 151 7.02 -16.81 -5.15
N GLY A 152 6.35 -17.36 -6.17
CA GLY A 152 6.43 -16.89 -7.55
C GLY A 152 5.68 -15.57 -7.78
N LYS A 153 5.97 -14.95 -8.92
CA LYS A 153 5.28 -13.77 -9.42
C LYS A 153 4.62 -14.11 -10.75
N VAL A 154 3.31 -13.92 -10.83
CA VAL A 154 2.51 -14.28 -12.00
C VAL A 154 1.74 -13.05 -12.50
N GLY A 155 1.76 -12.82 -13.81
CA GLY A 155 1.01 -11.75 -14.45
C GLY A 155 -0.26 -12.29 -15.11
N LEU A 156 -1.42 -11.71 -14.77
CA LEU A 156 -2.69 -11.94 -15.44
C LEU A 156 -2.94 -10.83 -16.48
N PHE A 157 -2.69 -11.13 -17.74
CA PHE A 157 -2.85 -10.18 -18.84
C PHE A 157 -4.16 -10.40 -19.60
N GLY A 158 -4.83 -9.32 -19.92
CA GLY A 158 -6.04 -9.38 -20.73
C GLY A 158 -6.69 -7.99 -20.88
N GLY A 159 -7.49 -7.81 -21.90
CA GLY A 159 -8.29 -6.62 -22.13
C GLY A 159 -9.40 -6.43 -21.07
N ALA A 160 -10.22 -5.42 -21.27
CA ALA A 160 -11.39 -5.21 -20.42
C ALA A 160 -12.43 -6.32 -20.65
N GLY A 161 -13.12 -6.75 -19.59
CA GLY A 161 -14.21 -7.72 -19.67
C GLY A 161 -13.84 -9.18 -19.96
N VAL A 162 -12.55 -9.54 -19.87
CA VAL A 162 -12.09 -10.92 -20.14
C VAL A 162 -12.04 -11.81 -18.88
N GLY A 163 -12.58 -11.35 -17.76
CA GLY A 163 -12.70 -12.16 -16.54
C GLY A 163 -11.45 -12.17 -15.63
N LYS A 164 -10.54 -11.20 -15.73
CA LYS A 164 -9.39 -11.11 -14.80
C LYS A 164 -9.81 -11.07 -13.34
N THR A 165 -10.77 -10.20 -13.01
CA THR A 165 -11.30 -10.05 -11.66
C THR A 165 -11.93 -11.34 -11.15
N VAL A 166 -12.69 -12.05 -11.99
CA VAL A 166 -13.28 -13.34 -11.64
C VAL A 166 -12.20 -14.38 -11.31
N ASN A 167 -11.12 -14.45 -12.09
CA ASN A 167 -10.01 -15.34 -11.79
C ASN A 167 -9.32 -14.98 -10.46
N MET A 168 -9.16 -13.68 -10.16
CA MET A 168 -8.58 -13.24 -8.88
C MET A 168 -9.48 -13.63 -7.70
N MET A 169 -10.80 -13.42 -7.82
CA MET A 169 -11.76 -13.81 -6.80
C MET A 169 -11.74 -15.31 -6.53
N GLU A 170 -11.69 -16.12 -7.58
CA GLU A 170 -11.63 -17.57 -7.45
C GLU A 170 -10.31 -18.02 -6.80
N LEU A 171 -9.18 -17.41 -7.15
CA LEU A 171 -7.90 -17.67 -6.49
C LEU A 171 -7.96 -17.34 -4.98
N ILE A 172 -8.50 -16.19 -4.60
CA ILE A 172 -8.65 -15.79 -3.20
C ILE A 172 -9.53 -16.80 -2.45
N ASN A 173 -10.68 -17.16 -3.03
CA ASN A 173 -11.61 -18.10 -2.43
C ASN A 173 -11.00 -19.49 -2.24
N ASN A 174 -10.29 -19.99 -3.25
CA ASN A 174 -9.65 -21.32 -3.19
C ASN A 174 -8.50 -21.35 -2.19
N ILE A 175 -7.65 -20.34 -2.16
CA ILE A 175 -6.55 -20.24 -1.18
C ILE A 175 -7.10 -20.13 0.25
N ALA A 176 -8.17 -19.36 0.45
CA ALA A 176 -8.82 -19.26 1.75
C ALA A 176 -9.38 -20.59 2.25
N LYS A 177 -9.95 -21.41 1.34
CA LYS A 177 -10.58 -22.70 1.67
C LYS A 177 -9.58 -23.84 1.79
N ALA A 178 -8.68 -23.98 0.81
CA ALA A 178 -7.80 -25.13 0.70
C ALA A 178 -6.55 -25.02 1.58
N HIS A 179 -5.98 -23.82 1.70
CA HIS A 179 -4.68 -23.61 2.34
C HIS A 179 -4.75 -22.83 3.64
N SER A 180 -5.96 -22.43 4.11
CA SER A 180 -6.13 -21.50 5.24
C SER A 180 -5.28 -20.23 5.10
N GLY A 181 -4.90 -19.91 3.87
CA GLY A 181 -4.09 -18.78 3.50
C GLY A 181 -4.85 -17.47 3.64
N LEU A 182 -4.12 -16.39 3.64
CA LEU A 182 -4.66 -15.03 3.65
C LEU A 182 -4.36 -14.37 2.30
N SER A 183 -5.19 -13.41 1.95
CA SER A 183 -4.99 -12.63 0.74
C SER A 183 -4.93 -11.15 1.07
N VAL A 184 -4.14 -10.42 0.30
CA VAL A 184 -4.13 -8.96 0.35
C VAL A 184 -4.32 -8.43 -1.07
N PHE A 185 -5.27 -7.55 -1.23
CA PHE A 185 -5.60 -6.94 -2.52
C PHE A 185 -5.27 -5.46 -2.50
N ALA A 186 -4.40 -5.04 -3.42
CA ALA A 186 -4.05 -3.65 -3.65
C ALA A 186 -4.65 -3.16 -4.97
N GLY A 187 -5.74 -2.40 -4.89
CA GLY A 187 -6.40 -1.78 -6.03
C GLY A 187 -5.72 -0.48 -6.42
N VAL A 188 -4.99 -0.48 -7.54
CA VAL A 188 -4.23 0.66 -8.02
C VAL A 188 -4.91 1.33 -9.20
N GLY A 189 -5.48 2.50 -8.97
CA GLY A 189 -6.18 3.26 -10.01
C GLY A 189 -7.45 2.59 -10.53
N GLU A 190 -8.06 1.70 -9.74
CA GLU A 190 -9.33 1.07 -10.08
C GLU A 190 -10.50 2.04 -10.00
N ARG A 191 -11.57 1.74 -10.72
CA ARG A 191 -12.82 2.50 -10.62
C ARG A 191 -13.48 2.19 -9.28
N THR A 192 -14.02 3.20 -8.62
CA THR A 192 -14.75 3.06 -7.34
C THR A 192 -15.83 1.98 -7.40
N ARG A 193 -16.57 1.92 -8.52
CA ARG A 193 -17.60 0.89 -8.72
C ARG A 193 -17.02 -0.52 -8.74
N GLU A 194 -15.91 -0.75 -9.46
CA GLU A 194 -15.29 -2.07 -9.57
C GLU A 194 -14.75 -2.54 -8.21
N GLY A 195 -14.17 -1.62 -7.42
CA GLY A 195 -13.74 -1.93 -6.06
C GLY A 195 -14.89 -2.26 -5.10
N ASN A 196 -16.03 -1.57 -5.25
CA ASN A 196 -17.22 -1.85 -4.46
C ASN A 196 -17.87 -3.18 -4.86
N ASP A 197 -17.99 -3.45 -6.16
CA ASP A 197 -18.52 -4.72 -6.67
C ASP A 197 -17.65 -5.88 -6.17
N PHE A 198 -16.32 -5.75 -6.22
CA PHE A 198 -15.36 -6.73 -5.71
C PHE A 198 -15.56 -7.02 -4.21
N TYR A 199 -15.77 -6.00 -3.38
CA TYR A 199 -16.02 -6.18 -1.96
C TYR A 199 -17.32 -6.95 -1.68
N HIS A 200 -18.39 -6.62 -2.42
CA HIS A 200 -19.67 -7.33 -2.28
C HIS A 200 -19.56 -8.79 -2.70
N GLU A 201 -18.94 -9.07 -3.83
CA GLU A 201 -18.72 -10.42 -4.31
C GLU A 201 -17.85 -11.25 -3.34
N MET A 202 -16.81 -10.67 -2.71
CA MET A 202 -16.03 -11.32 -1.66
C MET A 202 -16.87 -11.60 -0.41
N SER A 203 -17.79 -10.72 -0.08
CA SER A 203 -18.72 -10.91 1.04
C SER A 203 -19.72 -12.04 0.75
N ASP A 204 -20.31 -12.07 -0.44
CA ASP A 204 -21.23 -13.11 -0.87
C ASP A 204 -20.55 -14.50 -0.97
N ALA A 205 -19.29 -14.53 -1.38
CA ALA A 205 -18.47 -15.74 -1.40
C ALA A 205 -18.04 -16.23 0.01
N GLY A 206 -18.31 -15.44 1.06
CA GLY A 206 -17.94 -15.76 2.44
C GLY A 206 -16.46 -15.59 2.76
N VAL A 207 -15.69 -14.95 1.88
CA VAL A 207 -14.27 -14.62 2.12
C VAL A 207 -14.15 -13.44 3.08
N VAL A 208 -15.07 -12.48 2.98
CA VAL A 208 -15.26 -11.41 3.95
C VAL A 208 -16.42 -11.78 4.87
N ASN A 209 -16.14 -12.02 6.14
CA ASN A 209 -17.16 -12.26 7.14
C ASN A 209 -17.65 -10.93 7.71
N GLN A 210 -18.82 -10.47 7.24
CA GLN A 210 -19.37 -9.19 7.68
C GLN A 210 -19.80 -9.17 9.16
N ALA A 211 -20.11 -10.33 9.75
CA ALA A 211 -20.49 -10.44 11.15
C ALA A 211 -19.27 -10.44 12.10
N ASN A 212 -18.15 -11.03 11.65
CA ASN A 212 -16.90 -11.08 12.40
C ASN A 212 -15.72 -10.83 11.45
N LEU A 213 -15.34 -9.58 11.30
CA LEU A 213 -14.28 -9.17 10.35
C LEU A 213 -12.95 -9.88 10.60
N GLY A 214 -12.60 -10.19 11.85
CA GLY A 214 -11.36 -10.89 12.21
C GLY A 214 -11.26 -12.33 11.68
N GLU A 215 -12.36 -12.93 11.22
CA GLU A 215 -12.40 -14.25 10.57
C GLU A 215 -12.29 -14.15 9.04
N SER A 216 -12.33 -12.94 8.50
CA SER A 216 -12.16 -12.71 7.06
C SER A 216 -10.78 -13.17 6.59
N LYS A 217 -10.67 -13.48 5.30
CA LYS A 217 -9.46 -14.04 4.68
C LYS A 217 -8.76 -13.07 3.75
N VAL A 218 -9.27 -11.85 3.61
CA VAL A 218 -8.72 -10.84 2.72
C VAL A 218 -8.65 -9.49 3.40
N ALA A 219 -7.56 -8.75 3.17
CA ALA A 219 -7.43 -7.33 3.47
C ALA A 219 -7.35 -6.56 2.15
N MET A 220 -7.99 -5.39 2.08
CA MET A 220 -8.07 -4.61 0.85
C MET A 220 -7.54 -3.20 1.08
N VAL A 221 -6.72 -2.73 0.14
CA VAL A 221 -6.19 -1.36 0.13
C VAL A 221 -6.45 -0.75 -1.24
N TYR A 222 -7.05 0.43 -1.27
CA TYR A 222 -7.39 1.10 -2.51
C TYR A 222 -6.70 2.46 -2.65
N GLY A 223 -6.10 2.68 -3.81
CA GLY A 223 -5.72 3.98 -4.35
C GLY A 223 -6.43 4.17 -5.67
N GLN A 224 -7.64 4.70 -5.63
CA GLN A 224 -8.58 4.72 -6.76
C GLN A 224 -8.16 5.66 -7.87
N MET A 225 -8.84 5.59 -9.03
CA MET A 225 -8.54 6.38 -10.22
C MET A 225 -8.69 7.90 -9.99
N ASN A 226 -9.59 8.29 -9.11
CA ASN A 226 -9.84 9.70 -8.75
C ASN A 226 -8.85 10.25 -7.71
N GLU A 227 -8.02 9.39 -7.12
CA GLU A 227 -7.03 9.81 -6.16
C GLU A 227 -5.76 10.36 -6.82
N PRO A 228 -5.01 11.24 -6.12
CA PRO A 228 -3.75 11.78 -6.63
C PRO A 228 -2.72 10.70 -6.97
N PRO A 229 -1.77 10.99 -7.87
CA PRO A 229 -0.77 10.01 -8.30
C PRO A 229 0.11 9.50 -7.16
N GLY A 230 0.35 10.30 -6.10
CA GLY A 230 1.07 9.86 -4.92
C GLY A 230 0.39 8.67 -4.23
N ASN A 231 -0.93 8.72 -4.06
CA ASN A 231 -1.70 7.63 -3.47
C ASN A 231 -1.60 6.35 -4.33
N ARG A 232 -1.82 6.48 -5.65
CA ARG A 232 -1.72 5.35 -6.58
C ARG A 232 -0.33 4.74 -6.64
N LEU A 233 0.72 5.55 -6.42
CA LEU A 233 2.11 5.08 -6.37
C LEU A 233 2.45 4.33 -5.08
N ARG A 234 1.81 4.64 -3.96
CA ARG A 234 2.14 4.05 -2.65
C ARG A 234 1.21 2.94 -2.18
N VAL A 235 -0.01 2.87 -2.70
CA VAL A 235 -1.00 1.88 -2.28
C VAL A 235 -0.52 0.43 -2.40
N ALA A 236 0.25 0.11 -3.44
CA ALA A 236 0.82 -1.22 -3.60
C ALA A 236 1.84 -1.55 -2.48
N LEU A 237 2.62 -0.57 -2.02
CA LEU A 237 3.55 -0.75 -0.89
C LEU A 237 2.78 -0.93 0.43
N THR A 238 1.69 -0.20 0.63
CA THR A 238 0.80 -0.39 1.78
C THR A 238 0.26 -1.81 1.83
N GLY A 239 -0.29 -2.30 0.72
CA GLY A 239 -0.77 -3.68 0.63
C GLY A 239 0.35 -4.71 0.84
N LEU A 240 1.52 -4.48 0.25
CA LEU A 240 2.67 -5.36 0.42
C LEU A 240 3.11 -5.43 1.89
N THR A 241 3.12 -4.30 2.59
CA THR A 241 3.47 -4.26 4.02
C THR A 241 2.53 -5.10 4.87
N MET A 242 1.23 -5.08 4.58
CA MET A 242 0.25 -5.95 5.24
C MET A 242 0.48 -7.42 4.90
N ALA A 243 0.76 -7.74 3.62
CA ALA A 243 1.06 -9.09 3.19
C ALA A 243 2.33 -9.65 3.86
N GLU A 244 3.38 -8.83 3.96
CA GLU A 244 4.62 -9.20 4.64
C GLU A 244 4.43 -9.46 6.15
N ALA A 245 3.56 -8.71 6.82
CA ALA A 245 3.24 -8.96 8.21
C ALA A 245 2.60 -10.35 8.41
N PHE A 246 1.67 -10.74 7.55
CA PHE A 246 1.08 -12.08 7.58
C PHE A 246 2.09 -13.18 7.21
N ARG A 247 2.97 -12.94 6.27
CA ARG A 247 4.07 -13.85 5.93
C ARG A 247 4.99 -14.08 7.12
N ASP A 248 5.33 -13.02 7.85
CA ASP A 248 6.22 -13.09 9.01
C ASP A 248 5.56 -13.84 10.18
N GLU A 249 4.22 -13.96 10.20
CA GLU A 249 3.48 -14.86 11.08
C GLU A 249 3.55 -16.35 10.64
N GLY A 250 4.25 -16.66 9.53
CA GLY A 250 4.37 -18.00 8.97
C GLY A 250 3.15 -18.45 8.16
N ARG A 251 2.38 -17.52 7.63
CA ARG A 251 1.20 -17.83 6.79
C ARG A 251 1.52 -17.75 5.31
N ASP A 252 0.87 -18.61 4.53
CA ASP A 252 0.82 -18.46 3.08
C ASP A 252 -0.04 -17.24 2.73
N VAL A 253 0.52 -16.33 1.93
CA VAL A 253 -0.16 -15.08 1.56
C VAL A 253 -0.19 -14.93 0.05
N LEU A 254 -1.36 -14.67 -0.47
CA LEU A 254 -1.56 -14.30 -1.87
C LEU A 254 -1.73 -12.78 -1.97
N PHE A 255 -0.79 -12.12 -2.66
CA PHE A 255 -0.81 -10.67 -2.83
C PHE A 255 -1.15 -10.29 -4.27
N PHE A 256 -2.16 -9.46 -4.44
CA PHE A 256 -2.61 -8.95 -5.73
C PHE A 256 -2.34 -7.46 -5.87
N VAL A 257 -1.91 -7.06 -7.05
CA VAL A 257 -1.82 -5.66 -7.46
C VAL A 257 -2.62 -5.50 -8.75
N ASP A 258 -3.75 -4.85 -8.70
CA ASP A 258 -4.59 -4.54 -9.86
C ASP A 258 -4.77 -3.02 -9.99
N ASN A 259 -4.15 -2.32 -10.97
CA ASN A 259 -3.33 -3.01 -11.96
C ASN A 259 -1.93 -2.37 -12.01
N ILE A 260 -0.94 -3.18 -12.32
CA ILE A 260 0.47 -2.78 -12.33
C ILE A 260 0.77 -1.67 -13.36
N TYR A 261 0.02 -1.59 -14.48
CA TYR A 261 0.19 -0.54 -15.46
C TYR A 261 -0.10 0.85 -14.88
N ARG A 262 -1.20 0.99 -14.13
CA ARG A 262 -1.57 2.25 -13.49
C ARG A 262 -0.62 2.63 -12.36
N TYR A 263 -0.04 1.65 -11.68
CA TYR A 263 1.05 1.87 -10.73
C TYR A 263 2.25 2.53 -11.42
N THR A 264 2.69 1.97 -12.54
CA THR A 264 3.82 2.52 -13.33
C THR A 264 3.50 3.90 -13.86
N LEU A 265 2.26 4.12 -14.36
CA LEU A 265 1.80 5.42 -14.86
C LEU A 265 1.83 6.48 -13.76
N ALA A 266 1.37 6.15 -12.56
CA ALA A 266 1.45 7.06 -11.40
C ALA A 266 2.90 7.47 -11.10
N GLY A 267 3.85 6.54 -11.24
CA GLY A 267 5.28 6.84 -11.12
C GLY A 267 5.78 7.86 -12.13
N THR A 268 5.32 7.78 -13.37
CA THR A 268 5.70 8.77 -14.40
C THR A 268 5.06 10.14 -14.17
N GLU A 269 3.85 10.18 -13.64
CA GLU A 269 3.16 11.43 -13.30
C GLU A 269 3.86 12.25 -12.20
N VAL A 270 4.58 11.60 -11.30
CA VAL A 270 5.31 12.27 -10.20
C VAL A 270 6.81 12.41 -10.46
N SER A 271 7.33 11.89 -11.56
CA SER A 271 8.74 11.95 -11.94
C SER A 271 9.12 13.25 -12.64
N ALA A 272 8.62 14.38 -12.18
CA ALA A 272 8.87 15.70 -12.77
C ALA A 272 10.23 16.29 -12.35
#